data_383a05cfe937739f2efcd3e061d241f2
#
_entry.id   383a05cfe937739f2efcd3e061d241f2
#
_cell.length_a   1.000
_cell.length_b   1.000
_cell.length_c   1.000
_cell.angle_alpha   90.00
_cell.angle_beta   90.00
_cell.angle_gamma   90.00
#
_symmetry.space_group_name_H-M   'P 1'
#
loop_
_entity.id
_entity.type
_entity.pdbx_description
1 polymer ?
#
loop_
_entity_poly.entity_id
_entity_poly.type
_entity_poly.pdbx_seq_one_letter_code
_entity_poly.pdbx_strand_id
1 'polypeptide(L)'
;MNVTTYDGGALAYNIGAFGCDVFFERHTVAPSAVVYFFKPINYTNYTERKARAAVQRLGLQLGQAVTFTPTPSGFSVSIPRENRQFIKLWNCAAPLKQHAPRVYIPLGIDDDGNARAVALEDCPHLLIAGASGSGKTSYLHAIIGGLACFTSCGFMLIDVKAVEFSRWARDLKNVAPVITNARSATGYLRGAVNEMMRRYDTLKRQGLRDNSAGTFQPLIIIIDEFADLVLSNRAEIEPLIIKIAQMGRAAGVHLILATQRPTVNVLSGLILANIPARVCLSVASVRDSVVMLDHKGGEELRGKGDALVKLANGEEIHAQAPYLTADDIEYIEELCPPHPKFRENGEEWDTPKKPKRRGLWQRVKAFFLGTSITTDDMIDYDMIDDDDE
;
A
#
# COMPACT_ATOMS: atom_id res chain seq x y z
N MET A 1 1.59 -28.79 9.00
CA MET A 1 0.17 -28.47 9.30
C MET A 1 -0.61 -28.79 8.04
N ASN A 2 -1.59 -29.71 8.16
CA ASN A 2 -2.42 -30.07 7.01
C ASN A 2 -3.31 -28.88 6.63
N VAL A 3 -3.17 -28.39 5.41
CA VAL A 3 -4.07 -27.39 4.82
C VAL A 3 -5.20 -28.15 4.16
N THR A 4 -6.44 -27.90 4.57
CA THR A 4 -7.60 -28.48 3.90
C THR A 4 -7.67 -27.89 2.48
N THR A 5 -7.43 -28.71 1.46
CA THR A 5 -7.56 -28.35 0.05
C THR A 5 -8.75 -29.04 -0.55
N TYR A 6 -9.51 -28.34 -1.41
CA TYR A 6 -10.55 -28.92 -2.22
C TYR A 6 -9.96 -29.55 -3.48
N ASP A 7 -10.64 -30.54 -4.05
CA ASP A 7 -10.30 -31.03 -5.39
C ASP A 7 -10.63 -29.95 -6.43
N GLY A 8 -9.61 -29.46 -7.13
CA GLY A 8 -9.75 -28.41 -8.14
C GLY A 8 -10.63 -28.83 -9.33
N GLY A 9 -10.63 -30.11 -9.68
CA GLY A 9 -11.53 -30.64 -10.71
C GLY A 9 -12.99 -30.62 -10.28
N ALA A 10 -13.29 -30.99 -9.03
CA ALA A 10 -14.63 -30.90 -8.47
C ALA A 10 -15.12 -29.44 -8.38
N LEU A 11 -14.23 -28.48 -8.05
CA LEU A 11 -14.57 -27.06 -8.07
C LEU A 11 -14.88 -26.59 -9.50
N ALA A 12 -14.08 -26.98 -10.50
CA ALA A 12 -14.32 -26.65 -11.90
C ALA A 12 -15.67 -27.19 -12.39
N TYR A 13 -16.01 -28.42 -12.03
CA TYR A 13 -17.30 -29.03 -12.33
C TYR A 13 -18.47 -28.22 -11.74
N ASN A 14 -18.37 -27.83 -10.47
CA ASN A 14 -19.41 -27.04 -9.81
C ASN A 14 -19.56 -25.65 -10.46
N ILE A 15 -18.44 -24.98 -10.81
CA ILE A 15 -18.46 -23.69 -11.52
C ILE A 15 -19.13 -23.85 -12.88
N GLY A 16 -18.87 -24.97 -13.62
CA GLY A 16 -19.52 -25.30 -14.86
C GLY A 16 -21.03 -25.49 -14.72
N ALA A 17 -21.47 -26.21 -13.67
CA ALA A 17 -22.88 -26.38 -13.35
C ALA A 17 -23.61 -25.06 -13.04
N PHE A 18 -22.88 -24.02 -12.65
CA PHE A 18 -23.39 -22.64 -12.44
C PHE A 18 -23.33 -21.76 -13.70
N GLY A 19 -22.98 -22.34 -14.85
CA GLY A 19 -23.05 -21.71 -16.18
C GLY A 19 -21.73 -21.02 -16.62
N CYS A 20 -20.60 -21.43 -16.05
CA CYS A 20 -19.29 -20.97 -16.48
C CYS A 20 -18.36 -22.18 -16.68
N ASP A 21 -18.29 -22.71 -17.90
CA ASP A 21 -17.47 -23.90 -18.23
C ASP A 21 -15.97 -23.52 -18.16
N VAL A 22 -15.27 -24.15 -17.20
CA VAL A 22 -13.86 -23.93 -16.94
C VAL A 22 -13.12 -25.24 -16.71
N PHE A 23 -11.82 -25.22 -16.88
CA PHE A 23 -10.94 -26.25 -16.37
C PHE A 23 -10.05 -25.72 -15.27
N PHE A 24 -9.75 -26.58 -14.32
CA PHE A 24 -8.81 -26.33 -13.25
C PHE A 24 -7.38 -26.37 -13.82
N GLU A 25 -6.58 -25.34 -13.55
CA GLU A 25 -5.19 -25.27 -13.99
C GLU A 25 -4.21 -25.68 -12.88
N ARG A 26 -4.29 -25.01 -11.75
CA ARG A 26 -3.42 -25.22 -10.59
C ARG A 26 -4.03 -24.60 -9.33
N HIS A 27 -3.46 -24.91 -8.18
CA HIS A 27 -3.71 -24.15 -6.97
C HIS A 27 -2.40 -23.73 -6.29
N THR A 28 -2.49 -22.70 -5.47
CA THR A 28 -1.41 -22.23 -4.59
C THR A 28 -1.92 -22.09 -3.17
N VAL A 29 -1.03 -22.20 -2.20
CA VAL A 29 -1.35 -22.02 -0.78
C VAL A 29 -0.82 -20.65 -0.38
N ALA A 30 -1.70 -19.64 -0.47
CA ALA A 30 -1.42 -18.29 0.00
C ALA A 30 -1.57 -18.19 1.54
N PRO A 31 -1.06 -17.13 2.17
CA PRO A 31 -1.09 -17.00 3.64
C PRO A 31 -2.49 -17.05 4.25
N SER A 32 -3.48 -16.51 3.58
CA SER A 32 -4.85 -16.37 4.08
C SER A 32 -5.85 -17.31 3.39
N ALA A 33 -5.48 -17.90 2.25
CA ALA A 33 -6.37 -18.68 1.40
C ALA A 33 -5.65 -19.81 0.68
N VAL A 34 -6.40 -20.78 0.18
CA VAL A 34 -5.97 -21.64 -0.93
C VAL A 34 -6.58 -21.03 -2.19
N VAL A 35 -5.75 -20.76 -3.18
CA VAL A 35 -6.14 -20.07 -4.39
C VAL A 35 -6.13 -21.07 -5.56
N TYR A 36 -7.25 -21.20 -6.24
CA TYR A 36 -7.46 -22.09 -7.35
C TYR A 36 -7.56 -21.28 -8.64
N PHE A 37 -6.79 -21.64 -9.65
CA PHE A 37 -6.75 -20.97 -10.96
C PHE A 37 -7.54 -21.75 -11.97
N PHE A 38 -8.40 -21.04 -12.70
CA PHE A 38 -9.29 -21.61 -13.69
C PHE A 38 -9.15 -20.88 -15.03
N LYS A 39 -9.21 -21.66 -16.13
CA LYS A 39 -9.27 -21.14 -17.49
C LYS A 39 -10.61 -21.48 -18.13
N PRO A 40 -11.22 -20.56 -18.89
CA PRO A 40 -12.42 -20.88 -19.68
C PRO A 40 -12.15 -21.99 -20.69
N ILE A 41 -13.08 -22.94 -20.81
CA ILE A 41 -13.04 -23.97 -21.88
C ILE A 41 -13.31 -23.30 -23.22
N ASN A 42 -14.22 -22.32 -23.23
CA ASN A 42 -14.58 -21.58 -24.43
C ASN A 42 -14.63 -20.09 -24.15
N TYR A 43 -13.64 -19.35 -24.68
CA TYR A 43 -13.54 -17.91 -24.52
C TYR A 43 -14.65 -17.10 -25.17
N THR A 44 -15.33 -17.64 -26.21
CA THR A 44 -16.45 -16.96 -26.87
C THR A 44 -17.68 -16.86 -25.95
N ASN A 45 -17.87 -17.83 -25.06
CA ASN A 45 -18.98 -17.87 -24.11
C ASN A 45 -18.60 -17.32 -22.72
N TYR A 46 -17.31 -17.05 -22.51
CA TYR A 46 -16.82 -16.53 -21.26
C TYR A 46 -17.14 -15.03 -21.12
N THR A 47 -17.64 -14.65 -19.96
CA THR A 47 -17.66 -13.26 -19.50
C THR A 47 -17.33 -13.23 -18.01
N GLU A 48 -16.56 -12.26 -17.59
CA GLU A 48 -16.22 -12.08 -16.18
C GLU A 48 -17.47 -12.06 -15.27
N ARG A 49 -18.54 -11.43 -15.74
CA ARG A 49 -19.83 -11.39 -15.02
C ARG A 49 -20.40 -12.78 -14.75
N LYS A 50 -20.35 -13.69 -15.76
CA LYS A 50 -20.83 -15.07 -15.58
C LYS A 50 -19.94 -15.84 -14.62
N ALA A 51 -18.62 -15.71 -14.77
CA ALA A 51 -17.65 -16.37 -13.89
C ALA A 51 -17.79 -15.91 -12.44
N ARG A 52 -17.88 -14.62 -12.20
CA ARG A 52 -18.11 -14.04 -10.87
C ARG A 52 -19.41 -14.54 -10.25
N ALA A 53 -20.50 -14.60 -11.02
CA ALA A 53 -21.77 -15.13 -10.52
C ALA A 53 -21.71 -16.64 -10.20
N ALA A 54 -20.99 -17.42 -11.00
CA ALA A 54 -20.79 -18.85 -10.73
C ALA A 54 -19.94 -19.07 -9.46
N VAL A 55 -18.90 -18.29 -9.27
CA VAL A 55 -18.04 -18.35 -8.07
C VAL A 55 -18.81 -17.92 -6.80
N GLN A 56 -19.67 -16.91 -6.88
CA GLN A 56 -20.54 -16.55 -5.74
C GLN A 56 -21.47 -17.71 -5.34
N ARG A 57 -22.06 -18.42 -6.32
CA ARG A 57 -22.87 -19.62 -6.05
C ARG A 57 -22.05 -20.75 -5.45
N LEU A 58 -20.80 -20.92 -5.93
CA LEU A 58 -19.86 -21.88 -5.32
C LEU A 58 -19.62 -21.55 -3.85
N GLY A 59 -19.40 -20.28 -3.49
CA GLY A 59 -19.23 -19.84 -2.11
C GLY A 59 -20.44 -20.20 -1.23
N LEU A 60 -21.66 -19.97 -1.72
CA LEU A 60 -22.89 -20.36 -1.02
C LEU A 60 -22.96 -21.88 -0.82
N GLN A 61 -22.59 -22.67 -1.82
CA GLN A 61 -22.56 -24.15 -1.74
C GLN A 61 -21.54 -24.63 -0.70
N LEU A 62 -20.36 -23.99 -0.65
CA LEU A 62 -19.29 -24.33 0.30
C LEU A 62 -19.58 -23.81 1.72
N GLY A 63 -20.56 -22.92 1.90
CA GLY A 63 -20.82 -22.25 3.18
C GLY A 63 -19.69 -21.30 3.59
N GLN A 64 -18.89 -20.82 2.65
CA GLN A 64 -17.73 -19.94 2.87
C GLN A 64 -17.73 -18.75 1.92
N ALA A 65 -17.26 -17.60 2.42
CA ALA A 65 -16.97 -16.48 1.52
C ALA A 65 -15.78 -16.84 0.62
N VAL A 66 -15.96 -16.71 -0.69
CA VAL A 66 -14.90 -16.93 -1.68
C VAL A 66 -14.64 -15.64 -2.44
N THR A 67 -13.37 -15.34 -2.72
CA THR A 67 -13.00 -14.15 -3.49
C THR A 67 -12.69 -14.53 -4.93
N PHE A 68 -13.28 -13.79 -5.87
CA PHE A 68 -13.02 -13.92 -7.32
C PHE A 68 -12.03 -12.83 -7.75
N THR A 69 -10.96 -13.22 -8.43
CA THR A 69 -9.99 -12.27 -9.01
C THR A 69 -9.77 -12.59 -10.49
N PRO A 70 -9.96 -11.62 -11.42
CA PRO A 70 -9.68 -11.85 -12.83
C PRO A 70 -8.17 -12.01 -13.05
N THR A 71 -7.80 -12.86 -14.01
CA THR A 71 -6.41 -13.06 -14.45
C THR A 71 -6.32 -12.93 -15.98
N PRO A 72 -5.15 -12.68 -16.57
CA PRO A 72 -5.02 -12.56 -18.02
C PRO A 72 -5.51 -13.78 -18.81
N SER A 73 -5.49 -14.97 -18.22
CA SER A 73 -5.88 -16.23 -18.87
C SER A 73 -7.20 -16.82 -18.35
N GLY A 74 -7.91 -16.14 -17.44
CA GLY A 74 -9.14 -16.65 -16.83
C GLY A 74 -9.45 -15.95 -15.51
N PHE A 75 -9.46 -16.71 -14.41
CA PHE A 75 -9.67 -16.13 -13.08
C PHE A 75 -9.13 -17.04 -11.96
N SER A 76 -8.93 -16.48 -10.80
CA SER A 76 -8.68 -17.24 -9.58
C SER A 76 -9.86 -17.19 -8.61
N VAL A 77 -9.93 -18.21 -7.77
CA VAL A 77 -10.90 -18.34 -6.66
C VAL A 77 -10.13 -18.58 -5.38
N SER A 78 -10.16 -17.60 -4.47
CA SER A 78 -9.52 -17.70 -3.16
C SER A 78 -10.49 -18.24 -2.12
N ILE A 79 -10.21 -19.44 -1.60
CA ILE A 79 -11.00 -20.09 -0.54
C ILE A 79 -10.27 -19.90 0.78
N PRO A 80 -10.92 -19.35 1.82
CA PRO A 80 -10.31 -19.08 3.12
C PRO A 80 -9.67 -20.32 3.76
N ARG A 81 -8.51 -20.10 4.41
CA ARG A 81 -7.90 -21.11 5.29
C ARG A 81 -8.42 -20.93 6.73
N GLU A 82 -8.64 -22.04 7.43
CA GLU A 82 -8.95 -22.01 8.87
C GLU A 82 -7.82 -21.36 9.68
N ASN A 83 -6.56 -21.73 9.36
CA ASN A 83 -5.35 -21.17 9.98
C ASN A 83 -4.76 -20.08 9.10
N ARG A 84 -5.34 -18.89 9.16
CA ARG A 84 -4.88 -17.71 8.43
C ARG A 84 -3.53 -17.23 8.99
N GLN A 85 -2.54 -17.03 8.11
CA GLN A 85 -1.27 -16.43 8.47
C GLN A 85 -1.30 -14.93 8.22
N PHE A 86 -0.96 -14.14 9.24
CA PHE A 86 -0.77 -12.71 9.09
C PHE A 86 0.64 -12.43 8.59
N ILE A 87 0.76 -11.51 7.65
CA ILE A 87 2.01 -11.21 6.96
C ILE A 87 2.68 -10.02 7.65
N LYS A 88 3.84 -10.26 8.27
CA LYS A 88 4.67 -9.17 8.77
C LYS A 88 5.31 -8.40 7.61
N LEU A 89 5.59 -7.12 7.80
CA LEU A 89 6.25 -6.27 6.79
C LEU A 89 7.51 -6.92 6.20
N TRP A 90 8.28 -7.62 7.00
CA TRP A 90 9.56 -8.26 6.59
C TRP A 90 9.38 -9.35 5.56
N ASN A 91 8.25 -10.01 5.52
CA ASN A 91 7.92 -10.99 4.48
C ASN A 91 7.77 -10.33 3.10
N CYS A 92 7.51 -9.00 3.08
CA CYS A 92 7.38 -8.20 1.86
C CYS A 92 8.63 -7.36 1.56
N ALA A 93 9.73 -7.52 2.31
CA ALA A 93 10.87 -6.63 2.23
C ALA A 93 11.75 -6.83 0.98
N ALA A 94 11.74 -8.00 0.36
CA ALA A 94 12.59 -8.28 -0.79
C ALA A 94 12.40 -7.28 -1.96
N PRO A 95 11.18 -7.01 -2.45
CA PRO A 95 11.00 -6.01 -3.52
C PRO A 95 11.29 -4.58 -3.07
N LEU A 96 11.20 -4.26 -1.78
CA LEU A 96 11.49 -2.92 -1.26
C LEU A 96 12.98 -2.56 -1.32
N LYS A 97 13.86 -3.58 -1.34
CA LYS A 97 15.32 -3.43 -1.31
C LYS A 97 15.95 -3.26 -2.68
N GLN A 98 15.43 -3.93 -3.70
CA GLN A 98 16.16 -4.23 -4.93
C GLN A 98 16.44 -3.00 -5.80
N HIS A 99 15.84 -1.84 -5.52
CA HIS A 99 15.74 -0.78 -6.49
C HIS A 99 15.96 0.65 -5.95
N ALA A 100 16.87 0.84 -4.97
CA ALA A 100 17.28 2.21 -4.63
C ALA A 100 17.88 2.90 -5.90
N PRO A 101 17.50 4.13 -6.25
CA PRO A 101 16.88 5.13 -5.38
C PRO A 101 15.34 5.16 -5.39
N ARG A 102 14.65 4.27 -6.09
CA ARG A 102 13.18 4.27 -6.21
C ARG A 102 12.50 3.97 -4.87
N VAL A 103 11.38 4.61 -4.63
CA VAL A 103 10.58 4.44 -3.40
C VAL A 103 9.44 3.47 -3.67
N TYR A 104 9.41 2.35 -2.91
CA TYR A 104 8.41 1.30 -3.05
C TYR A 104 7.48 1.24 -1.85
N ILE A 105 6.18 1.05 -2.14
CA ILE A 105 5.15 0.76 -1.14
C ILE A 105 4.88 -0.75 -1.15
N PRO A 106 4.94 -1.44 0.02
CA PRO A 106 4.59 -2.85 0.11
C PRO A 106 3.09 -3.04 -0.11
N LEU A 107 2.69 -3.92 -1.03
CA LEU A 107 1.28 -4.26 -1.25
C LEU A 107 0.87 -5.51 -0.46
N GLY A 108 1.81 -6.40 -0.16
CA GLY A 108 1.56 -7.63 0.57
C GLY A 108 2.07 -8.87 -0.16
N ILE A 109 1.50 -10.02 0.19
CA ILE A 109 1.75 -11.30 -0.47
C ILE A 109 0.54 -11.63 -1.32
N ASP A 110 0.76 -11.81 -2.63
CA ASP A 110 -0.30 -12.14 -3.58
C ASP A 110 -0.76 -13.61 -3.49
N ASP A 111 -1.74 -13.95 -4.33
CA ASP A 111 -2.32 -15.29 -4.40
C ASP A 111 -1.32 -16.37 -4.86
N ASP A 112 -0.24 -15.97 -5.53
CA ASP A 112 0.84 -16.87 -5.94
C ASP A 112 1.93 -17.04 -4.85
N GLY A 113 1.81 -16.34 -3.72
CA GLY A 113 2.77 -16.35 -2.64
C GLY A 113 3.94 -15.38 -2.83
N ASN A 114 3.87 -14.50 -3.84
CA ASN A 114 4.92 -13.54 -4.14
C ASN A 114 4.72 -12.25 -3.33
N ALA A 115 5.82 -11.71 -2.82
CA ALA A 115 5.82 -10.37 -2.24
C ALA A 115 5.66 -9.32 -3.34
N ARG A 116 4.62 -8.48 -3.21
CA ARG A 116 4.29 -7.42 -4.17
C ARG A 116 4.56 -6.05 -3.57
N ALA A 117 5.11 -5.17 -4.39
CA ALA A 117 5.31 -3.77 -4.06
C ALA A 117 5.13 -2.92 -5.32
N VAL A 118 4.80 -1.65 -5.15
CA VAL A 118 4.64 -0.71 -6.25
C VAL A 118 5.55 0.50 -6.05
N ALA A 119 6.22 0.93 -7.11
CA ALA A 119 7.04 2.14 -7.10
C ALA A 119 6.16 3.38 -7.14
N LEU A 120 6.50 4.40 -6.33
CA LEU A 120 5.79 5.70 -6.34
C LEU A 120 5.94 6.45 -7.67
N GLU A 121 6.97 6.15 -8.44
CA GLU A 121 7.12 6.70 -9.79
C GLU A 121 6.06 6.16 -10.76
N ASP A 122 5.61 4.92 -10.57
CA ASP A 122 4.60 4.26 -11.41
C ASP A 122 3.18 4.50 -10.88
N CYS A 123 3.03 4.58 -9.55
CA CYS A 123 1.79 4.89 -8.85
C CYS A 123 2.04 6.05 -7.86
N PRO A 124 2.09 7.30 -8.34
CA PRO A 124 2.55 8.45 -7.54
C PRO A 124 1.68 8.76 -6.33
N HIS A 125 0.44 8.33 -6.36
CA HIS A 125 -0.52 8.51 -5.27
C HIS A 125 -1.30 7.22 -5.06
N LEU A 126 -1.71 6.98 -3.82
CA LEU A 126 -2.43 5.78 -3.43
C LEU A 126 -3.67 6.13 -2.62
N LEU A 127 -4.80 5.55 -2.99
CA LEU A 127 -6.04 5.63 -2.23
C LEU A 127 -6.25 4.30 -1.50
N ILE A 128 -6.49 4.34 -0.19
CA ILE A 128 -6.70 3.16 0.64
C ILE A 128 -8.07 3.26 1.30
N ALA A 129 -8.95 2.30 1.08
CA ALA A 129 -10.22 2.24 1.79
C ALA A 129 -10.39 0.93 2.55
N GLY A 130 -11.13 1.01 3.65
CA GLY A 130 -11.48 -0.17 4.44
C GLY A 130 -12.28 0.18 5.68
N ALA A 131 -13.30 -0.61 5.95
CA ALA A 131 -14.14 -0.46 7.13
C ALA A 131 -13.34 -0.72 8.43
N SER A 132 -13.94 -0.43 9.59
CA SER A 132 -13.35 -0.78 10.88
C SER A 132 -13.07 -2.28 10.95
N GLY A 133 -11.89 -2.66 11.44
CA GLY A 133 -11.44 -4.05 11.49
C GLY A 133 -10.94 -4.64 10.16
N SER A 134 -10.96 -3.89 9.07
CA SER A 134 -10.40 -4.32 7.77
C SER A 134 -8.88 -4.51 7.78
N GLY A 135 -8.16 -3.86 8.70
CA GLY A 135 -6.70 -3.84 8.77
C GLY A 135 -6.07 -2.57 8.18
N LYS A 136 -6.87 -1.53 7.85
CA LYS A 136 -6.42 -0.26 7.26
C LYS A 136 -5.29 0.40 8.06
N THR A 137 -5.48 0.61 9.35
CA THR A 137 -4.48 1.21 10.23
C THR A 137 -3.19 0.39 10.31
N SER A 138 -3.30 -0.92 10.49
CA SER A 138 -2.12 -1.81 10.53
C SER A 138 -1.35 -1.77 9.20
N TYR A 139 -2.05 -1.66 8.08
CA TYR A 139 -1.43 -1.52 6.77
C TYR A 139 -0.75 -0.16 6.60
N LEU A 140 -1.37 0.94 7.06
CA LEU A 140 -0.73 2.27 7.07
C LEU A 140 0.55 2.27 7.90
N HIS A 141 0.55 1.64 9.07
CA HIS A 141 1.78 1.46 9.86
C HIS A 141 2.85 0.67 9.11
N ALA A 142 2.47 -0.40 8.41
CA ALA A 142 3.41 -1.17 7.60
C ALA A 142 3.99 -0.35 6.43
N ILE A 143 3.19 0.53 5.81
CA ILE A 143 3.68 1.46 4.77
C ILE A 143 4.67 2.46 5.39
N ILE A 144 4.32 3.11 6.50
CA ILE A 144 5.20 4.07 7.18
C ILE A 144 6.50 3.39 7.58
N GLY A 145 6.44 2.24 8.24
CA GLY A 145 7.61 1.48 8.66
C GLY A 145 8.49 1.01 7.48
N GLY A 146 7.86 0.55 6.40
CA GLY A 146 8.58 0.18 5.18
C GLY A 146 9.31 1.36 4.55
N LEU A 147 8.64 2.49 4.42
CA LEU A 147 9.25 3.71 3.90
C LEU A 147 10.35 4.24 4.83
N ALA A 148 10.13 4.22 6.14
CA ALA A 148 11.12 4.65 7.12
C ALA A 148 12.39 3.79 7.09
N CYS A 149 12.27 2.46 6.96
CA CYS A 149 13.40 1.54 6.93
C CYS A 149 14.19 1.56 5.62
N PHE A 150 13.50 1.71 4.48
CA PHE A 150 14.10 1.46 3.17
C PHE A 150 14.33 2.70 2.33
N THR A 151 13.86 3.87 2.78
CA THR A 151 13.97 5.13 2.02
C THR A 151 14.49 6.27 2.89
N SER A 152 14.87 7.38 2.27
CA SER A 152 15.17 8.65 2.94
C SER A 152 14.12 9.71 2.61
N CYS A 153 12.85 9.32 2.56
CA CYS A 153 11.76 10.26 2.32
C CYS A 153 11.44 11.10 3.56
N GLY A 154 10.80 12.25 3.34
CA GLY A 154 10.17 13.02 4.39
C GLY A 154 8.70 12.65 4.55
N PHE A 155 8.20 12.71 5.77
CA PHE A 155 6.81 12.38 6.08
C PHE A 155 6.02 13.60 6.52
N MET A 156 4.78 13.68 6.06
CA MET A 156 3.72 14.52 6.60
C MET A 156 2.57 13.59 7.00
N LEU A 157 2.40 13.36 8.30
CA LEU A 157 1.39 12.48 8.83
C LEU A 157 0.20 13.31 9.35
N ILE A 158 -1.00 13.07 8.81
CA ILE A 158 -2.23 13.77 9.19
C ILE A 158 -3.19 12.77 9.80
N ASP A 159 -3.46 12.94 11.09
CA ASP A 159 -4.38 12.13 11.90
C ASP A 159 -5.22 13.04 12.78
N VAL A 160 -6.35 13.50 12.25
CA VAL A 160 -7.22 14.48 12.92
C VAL A 160 -7.79 13.96 14.23
N LYS A 161 -7.88 12.64 14.40
CA LYS A 161 -8.34 12.02 15.65
C LYS A 161 -7.24 11.86 16.68
N ALA A 162 -5.97 12.04 16.31
CA ALA A 162 -4.79 11.87 17.17
C ALA A 162 -4.70 10.49 17.84
N VAL A 163 -5.15 9.44 17.17
CA VAL A 163 -5.20 8.07 17.71
C VAL A 163 -4.15 7.18 17.06
N GLU A 164 -4.11 7.17 15.72
CA GLU A 164 -3.40 6.14 14.96
C GLU A 164 -1.91 6.45 14.80
N PHE A 165 -1.55 7.68 14.42
CA PHE A 165 -0.17 8.06 14.16
C PHE A 165 0.57 8.62 15.38
N SER A 166 -0.08 8.70 16.54
CA SER A 166 0.51 9.28 17.77
C SER A 166 1.79 8.55 18.22
N ARG A 167 1.93 7.27 17.90
CA ARG A 167 3.14 6.48 18.19
C ARG A 167 4.34 6.99 17.40
N TRP A 168 4.19 7.19 16.10
CA TRP A 168 5.24 7.74 15.23
C TRP A 168 5.71 9.15 15.62
N ALA A 169 4.87 9.92 16.32
CA ALA A 169 5.21 11.27 16.76
C ALA A 169 6.14 11.33 17.97
N ARG A 170 6.13 10.31 18.83
CA ARG A 170 6.90 10.31 20.08
C ARG A 170 8.36 9.99 19.87
N ASP A 171 8.65 9.13 18.92
CA ASP A 171 9.92 8.40 18.88
C ASP A 171 10.68 8.62 17.57
N LEU A 172 9.99 8.79 16.43
CA LEU A 172 10.63 9.30 15.22
C LEU A 172 10.96 10.79 15.40
N LYS A 173 12.02 11.08 16.14
CA LYS A 173 12.52 12.44 16.46
C LYS A 173 12.68 13.36 15.24
N ASN A 174 12.43 12.85 14.05
CA ASN A 174 12.69 13.47 12.75
C ASN A 174 11.52 13.38 11.77
N VAL A 175 10.37 12.84 12.17
CA VAL A 175 9.11 13.02 11.42
C VAL A 175 8.53 14.37 11.81
N ALA A 176 7.91 15.07 10.86
CA ALA A 176 7.11 16.25 11.16
C ALA A 176 6.11 15.91 12.27
N PRO A 177 5.76 16.85 13.15
CA PRO A 177 4.76 16.57 14.18
C PRO A 177 3.49 16.04 13.50
N VAL A 178 2.90 14.98 14.07
CA VAL A 178 1.62 14.48 13.57
C VAL A 178 0.59 15.59 13.64
N ILE A 179 -0.04 15.88 12.52
CA ILE A 179 -1.00 16.98 12.39
C ILE A 179 -2.36 16.48 12.84
N THR A 180 -2.83 16.98 13.97
CA THR A 180 -4.00 16.46 14.68
C THR A 180 -5.26 17.33 14.58
N ASN A 181 -5.25 18.37 13.75
CA ASN A 181 -6.45 19.19 13.53
C ASN A 181 -6.56 19.68 12.09
N ALA A 182 -7.79 19.85 11.61
CA ALA A 182 -8.09 20.18 10.22
C ALA A 182 -7.55 21.56 9.77
N ARG A 183 -7.49 22.56 10.67
CA ARG A 183 -6.96 23.89 10.34
C ARG A 183 -5.46 23.80 10.06
N SER A 184 -4.70 23.15 10.93
CA SER A 184 -3.26 22.91 10.72
C SER A 184 -3.05 22.06 9.49
N ALA A 185 -3.86 20.99 9.26
CA ALA A 185 -3.77 20.15 8.06
C ALA A 185 -3.88 20.98 6.77
N THR A 186 -4.82 21.94 6.72
CA THR A 186 -4.94 22.86 5.57
C THR A 186 -3.67 23.71 5.39
N GLY A 187 -3.08 24.22 6.47
CA GLY A 187 -1.81 24.97 6.45
C GLY A 187 -0.66 24.14 5.91
N TYR A 188 -0.49 22.91 6.42
CA TYR A 188 0.55 21.98 5.97
C TYR A 188 0.37 21.53 4.53
N LEU A 189 -0.86 21.24 4.07
CA LEU A 189 -1.14 20.91 2.67
C LEU A 189 -0.84 22.09 1.72
N ARG A 190 -1.13 23.33 2.14
CA ARG A 190 -0.74 24.53 1.41
C ARG A 190 0.77 24.69 1.35
N GLY A 191 1.47 24.42 2.46
CA GLY A 191 2.93 24.36 2.51
C GLY A 191 3.51 23.31 1.56
N ALA A 192 2.90 22.11 1.49
CA ALA A 192 3.31 21.06 0.54
C ALA A 192 3.14 21.49 -0.91
N VAL A 193 2.06 22.20 -1.25
CA VAL A 193 1.87 22.79 -2.59
C VAL A 193 2.95 23.83 -2.88
N ASN A 194 3.29 24.69 -1.95
CA ASN A 194 4.33 25.70 -2.11
C ASN A 194 5.71 25.04 -2.33
N GLU A 195 6.04 24.03 -1.52
CA GLU A 195 7.27 23.25 -1.70
C GLU A 195 7.31 22.54 -3.06
N MET A 196 6.21 21.94 -3.49
CA MET A 196 6.08 21.35 -4.82
C MET A 196 6.39 22.36 -5.91
N MET A 197 5.84 23.57 -5.83
CA MET A 197 6.10 24.64 -6.81
C MET A 197 7.57 25.11 -6.78
N ARG A 198 8.16 25.26 -5.58
CA ARG A 198 9.59 25.57 -5.42
C ARG A 198 10.48 24.51 -6.07
N ARG A 199 10.12 23.22 -5.94
CA ARG A 199 10.82 22.11 -6.61
C ARG A 199 10.74 22.22 -8.13
N TYR A 200 9.57 22.54 -8.68
CA TYR A 200 9.41 22.81 -10.12
C TYR A 200 10.33 23.93 -10.62
N ASP A 201 10.40 25.04 -9.91
CA ASP A 201 11.29 26.15 -10.27
C ASP A 201 12.76 25.73 -10.27
N THR A 202 13.15 24.87 -9.35
CA THR A 202 14.52 24.36 -9.27
C THR A 202 14.81 23.37 -10.40
N LEU A 203 13.91 22.42 -10.67
CA LEU A 203 14.03 21.49 -11.79
C LEU A 203 14.15 22.24 -13.11
N LYS A 204 13.31 23.26 -13.33
CA LYS A 204 13.36 24.12 -14.49
C LYS A 204 14.71 24.83 -14.65
N ARG A 205 15.25 25.39 -13.56
CA ARG A 205 16.58 26.05 -13.58
C ARG A 205 17.71 25.07 -13.89
N GLN A 206 17.58 23.81 -13.49
CA GLN A 206 18.55 22.74 -13.76
C GLN A 206 18.34 22.04 -15.11
N GLY A 207 17.31 22.40 -15.88
CA GLY A 207 16.97 21.73 -17.13
C GLY A 207 16.43 20.31 -16.96
N LEU A 208 15.97 19.96 -15.75
CA LEU A 208 15.41 18.65 -15.44
C LEU A 208 13.89 18.65 -15.66
N ARG A 209 13.36 17.51 -16.09
CA ARG A 209 11.90 17.33 -16.32
C ARG A 209 11.17 16.92 -15.05
N ASP A 210 11.83 16.15 -14.19
CA ASP A 210 11.26 15.57 -12.99
C ASP A 210 12.35 15.21 -11.97
N ASN A 211 11.94 14.63 -10.84
CA ASN A 211 12.83 14.24 -9.74
C ASN A 211 13.51 12.86 -9.94
N SER A 212 13.52 12.30 -11.13
CA SER A 212 14.15 10.98 -11.40
C SER A 212 15.65 10.95 -11.12
N ALA A 213 16.31 12.11 -11.23
CA ALA A 213 17.72 12.27 -10.86
C ALA A 213 17.97 12.31 -9.34
N GLY A 214 16.91 12.22 -8.50
CA GLY A 214 17.05 12.27 -7.05
C GLY A 214 17.47 13.65 -6.49
N THR A 215 17.14 14.73 -7.21
CA THR A 215 17.44 16.11 -6.78
C THR A 215 16.84 16.45 -5.42
N PHE A 216 15.63 15.94 -5.18
CA PHE A 216 14.90 16.12 -3.92
C PHE A 216 14.59 14.78 -3.28
N GLN A 217 14.61 14.75 -1.95
CA GLN A 217 14.03 13.63 -1.22
C GLN A 217 12.50 13.63 -1.40
N PRO A 218 11.88 12.46 -1.66
CA PRO A 218 10.43 12.37 -1.77
C PRO A 218 9.72 12.85 -0.52
N LEU A 219 8.62 13.60 -0.68
CA LEU A 219 7.70 13.97 0.39
C LEU A 219 6.48 13.05 0.32
N ILE A 220 6.25 12.30 1.39
CA ILE A 220 5.10 11.39 1.49
C ILE A 220 4.09 11.97 2.46
N ILE A 221 2.92 12.33 1.95
CA ILE A 221 1.80 12.86 2.73
C ILE A 221 0.83 11.70 2.97
N ILE A 222 0.64 11.34 4.24
CA ILE A 222 -0.24 10.23 4.64
C ILE A 222 -1.38 10.79 5.47
N ILE A 223 -2.61 10.51 5.05
CA ILE A 223 -3.84 10.93 5.73
C ILE A 223 -4.61 9.68 6.15
N ASP A 224 -4.79 9.49 7.47
CA ASP A 224 -5.48 8.30 8.00
C ASP A 224 -6.97 8.28 7.71
N GLU A 225 -7.65 9.43 7.86
CA GLU A 225 -9.09 9.53 7.59
C GLU A 225 -9.39 10.79 6.77
N PHE A 226 -9.37 10.61 5.45
CA PHE A 226 -9.61 11.71 4.51
C PHE A 226 -11.03 12.28 4.62
N ALA A 227 -12.02 11.44 4.97
CA ALA A 227 -13.39 11.89 5.15
C ALA A 227 -13.50 12.99 6.23
N ASP A 228 -12.80 12.86 7.34
CA ASP A 228 -12.87 13.83 8.44
C ASP A 228 -12.31 15.19 8.02
N LEU A 229 -11.28 15.22 7.19
CA LEU A 229 -10.74 16.47 6.63
C LEU A 229 -11.70 17.12 5.64
N VAL A 230 -12.21 16.36 4.69
CA VAL A 230 -13.13 16.89 3.66
C VAL A 230 -14.43 17.38 4.29
N LEU A 231 -14.97 16.66 5.27
CA LEU A 231 -16.20 17.06 5.94
C LEU A 231 -16.00 18.32 6.80
N SER A 232 -14.79 18.58 7.27
CA SER A 232 -14.49 19.78 8.06
C SER A 232 -14.29 21.04 7.20
N ASN A 233 -13.63 20.96 6.05
CA ASN A 233 -13.32 22.10 5.18
C ASN A 233 -13.03 21.67 3.74
N ARG A 234 -14.04 21.16 3.04
CA ARG A 234 -13.92 20.72 1.65
C ARG A 234 -13.37 21.80 0.72
N ALA A 235 -13.90 23.03 0.85
CA ALA A 235 -13.61 24.12 -0.08
C ALA A 235 -12.09 24.47 -0.14
N GLU A 236 -11.38 24.28 0.95
CA GLU A 236 -9.93 24.52 0.98
C GLU A 236 -9.10 23.27 0.74
N ILE A 237 -9.53 22.13 1.27
CA ILE A 237 -8.71 20.89 1.26
C ILE A 237 -8.73 20.20 -0.09
N GLU A 238 -9.91 20.04 -0.70
CA GLU A 238 -10.04 19.30 -1.95
C GLU A 238 -9.21 19.90 -3.11
N PRO A 239 -9.18 21.23 -3.33
CA PRO A 239 -8.31 21.83 -4.35
C PRO A 239 -6.82 21.60 -4.12
N LEU A 240 -6.36 21.59 -2.85
CA LEU A 240 -4.95 21.31 -2.51
C LEU A 240 -4.59 19.86 -2.83
N ILE A 241 -5.44 18.91 -2.44
CA ILE A 241 -5.25 17.49 -2.75
C ILE A 241 -5.23 17.25 -4.27
N ILE A 242 -6.18 17.81 -5.01
CA ILE A 242 -6.23 17.68 -6.47
C ILE A 242 -4.97 18.25 -7.10
N LYS A 243 -4.50 19.42 -6.65
CA LYS A 243 -3.29 20.06 -7.18
C LYS A 243 -2.03 19.19 -6.94
N ILE A 244 -1.91 18.62 -5.75
CA ILE A 244 -0.79 17.68 -5.44
C ILE A 244 -0.93 16.43 -6.30
N ALA A 245 -2.13 15.86 -6.42
CA ALA A 245 -2.36 14.65 -7.21
C ALA A 245 -2.07 14.84 -8.71
N GLN A 246 -2.31 16.04 -9.24
CA GLN A 246 -2.00 16.36 -10.65
C GLN A 246 -0.51 16.62 -10.92
N MET A 247 0.19 17.22 -9.98
CA MET A 247 1.53 17.75 -10.22
C MET A 247 2.62 17.08 -9.35
N GLY A 248 2.26 16.38 -8.29
CA GLY A 248 3.20 15.87 -7.29
C GLY A 248 4.27 14.94 -7.84
N ARG A 249 3.89 14.08 -8.81
CA ARG A 249 4.79 13.05 -9.39
C ARG A 249 6.15 13.62 -9.79
N ALA A 250 6.17 14.63 -10.62
CA ALA A 250 7.41 15.22 -11.16
C ALA A 250 8.23 15.93 -10.08
N ALA A 251 7.60 16.45 -9.03
CA ALA A 251 8.28 17.11 -7.92
C ALA A 251 8.67 16.15 -6.77
N GLY A 252 8.36 14.85 -6.87
CA GLY A 252 8.58 13.89 -5.80
C GLY A 252 7.71 14.16 -4.56
N VAL A 253 6.45 14.58 -4.77
CA VAL A 253 5.45 14.79 -3.70
C VAL A 253 4.31 13.80 -3.90
N HIS A 254 4.08 12.94 -2.92
CA HIS A 254 3.21 11.79 -3.04
C HIS A 254 2.11 11.80 -1.98
N LEU A 255 0.90 11.36 -2.35
CA LEU A 255 -0.25 11.25 -1.47
C LEU A 255 -0.59 9.80 -1.19
N ILE A 256 -0.82 9.48 0.08
CA ILE A 256 -1.46 8.24 0.52
C ILE A 256 -2.70 8.67 1.29
N LEU A 257 -3.86 8.58 0.64
CA LEU A 257 -5.13 8.97 1.23
C LEU A 257 -5.85 7.72 1.73
N ALA A 258 -6.12 7.66 3.03
CA ALA A 258 -6.90 6.57 3.58
C ALA A 258 -8.26 7.05 4.08
N THR A 259 -9.27 6.18 4.02
CA THR A 259 -10.61 6.47 4.53
C THR A 259 -11.38 5.20 4.89
N GLN A 260 -12.21 5.28 5.91
CA GLN A 260 -13.20 4.25 6.24
C GLN A 260 -14.52 4.44 5.48
N ARG A 261 -14.70 5.59 4.81
CA ARG A 261 -15.93 5.99 4.13
C ARG A 261 -15.68 6.34 2.66
N PRO A 262 -15.44 5.34 1.79
CA PRO A 262 -15.15 5.57 0.38
C PRO A 262 -16.43 5.89 -0.41
N THR A 263 -17.12 6.94 -0.03
CA THR A 263 -18.33 7.41 -0.70
C THR A 263 -18.03 8.50 -1.73
N VAL A 264 -18.89 8.66 -2.73
CA VAL A 264 -18.78 9.72 -3.74
C VAL A 264 -18.80 11.13 -3.13
N ASN A 265 -19.37 11.27 -1.93
CA ASN A 265 -19.35 12.52 -1.18
C ASN A 265 -18.00 12.82 -0.53
N VAL A 266 -17.15 11.83 -0.34
CA VAL A 266 -15.79 11.98 0.21
C VAL A 266 -14.77 11.99 -0.92
N LEU A 267 -14.89 11.04 -1.83
CA LEU A 267 -14.01 10.84 -2.97
C LEU A 267 -14.69 11.35 -4.22
N SER A 268 -14.48 12.64 -4.55
CA SER A 268 -15.02 13.23 -5.77
C SER A 268 -14.44 12.55 -7.03
N GLY A 269 -15.15 12.66 -8.13
CA GLY A 269 -14.68 12.14 -9.42
C GLY A 269 -13.30 12.69 -9.82
N LEU A 270 -12.98 13.95 -9.43
CA LEU A 270 -11.67 14.54 -9.68
C LEU A 270 -10.56 13.89 -8.86
N ILE A 271 -10.82 13.55 -7.59
CA ILE A 271 -9.87 12.81 -6.75
C ILE A 271 -9.63 11.42 -7.34
N LEU A 272 -10.71 10.68 -7.64
CA LEU A 272 -10.62 9.32 -8.21
C LEU A 272 -9.90 9.29 -9.57
N ALA A 273 -10.08 10.30 -10.41
CA ALA A 273 -9.42 10.41 -11.70
C ALA A 273 -7.90 10.69 -11.58
N ASN A 274 -7.47 11.41 -10.54
CA ASN A 274 -6.07 11.76 -10.33
C ASN A 274 -5.32 10.77 -9.42
N ILE A 275 -6.02 9.87 -8.74
CA ILE A 275 -5.45 8.80 -7.91
C ILE A 275 -5.99 7.44 -8.38
N PRO A 276 -5.50 6.92 -9.51
CA PRO A 276 -6.01 5.69 -10.09
C PRO A 276 -5.56 4.42 -9.35
N ALA A 277 -4.42 4.48 -8.63
CA ALA A 277 -3.96 3.36 -7.81
C ALA A 277 -4.74 3.29 -6.49
N ARG A 278 -5.37 2.14 -6.23
CA ARG A 278 -6.30 1.97 -5.11
C ARG A 278 -6.09 0.65 -4.41
N VAL A 279 -6.12 0.67 -3.09
CA VAL A 279 -6.14 -0.52 -2.23
C VAL A 279 -7.49 -0.56 -1.53
N CYS A 280 -8.29 -1.54 -1.88
CA CYS A 280 -9.57 -1.83 -1.24
C CYS A 280 -9.36 -2.97 -0.25
N LEU A 281 -9.33 -2.65 1.03
CA LEU A 281 -9.52 -3.60 2.11
C LEU A 281 -11.02 -3.88 2.26
N SER A 282 -11.42 -4.78 3.16
CA SER A 282 -12.84 -5.09 3.39
C SER A 282 -13.66 -3.81 3.63
N VAL A 283 -14.68 -3.60 2.81
CA VAL A 283 -15.59 -2.45 2.88
C VAL A 283 -17.01 -2.88 3.27
N ALA A 284 -17.81 -1.91 3.74
CA ALA A 284 -19.12 -2.22 4.32
C ALA A 284 -20.21 -2.55 3.27
N SER A 285 -20.05 -2.10 2.03
CA SER A 285 -21.09 -2.24 1.01
C SER A 285 -20.56 -2.41 -0.41
N VAL A 286 -21.40 -2.98 -1.26
CA VAL A 286 -21.16 -3.05 -2.72
C VAL A 286 -20.89 -1.66 -3.32
N ARG A 287 -21.57 -0.61 -2.81
CA ARG A 287 -21.38 0.77 -3.31
C ARG A 287 -19.96 1.26 -3.03
N ASP A 288 -19.46 0.98 -1.84
CA ASP A 288 -18.07 1.33 -1.44
C ASP A 288 -17.05 0.58 -2.30
N SER A 289 -17.30 -0.71 -2.57
CA SER A 289 -16.48 -1.51 -3.48
C SER A 289 -16.44 -0.90 -4.88
N VAL A 290 -17.61 -0.55 -5.44
CA VAL A 290 -17.68 0.06 -6.78
C VAL A 290 -16.95 1.40 -6.85
N VAL A 291 -16.99 2.23 -5.79
CA VAL A 291 -16.20 3.47 -5.74
C VAL A 291 -14.70 3.20 -5.79
N MET A 292 -14.25 2.13 -5.10
CA MET A 292 -12.82 1.80 -5.01
C MET A 292 -12.28 1.01 -6.21
N LEU A 293 -13.05 0.04 -6.71
CA LEU A 293 -12.57 -0.95 -7.69
C LEU A 293 -13.24 -0.81 -9.05
N ASP A 294 -14.30 0.02 -9.16
CA ASP A 294 -15.24 0.11 -10.30
C ASP A 294 -16.09 -1.18 -10.50
N HIS A 295 -15.99 -2.14 -9.57
CA HIS A 295 -16.78 -3.38 -9.52
C HIS A 295 -17.00 -3.86 -8.08
N LYS A 296 -17.79 -4.91 -7.91
CA LYS A 296 -18.04 -5.61 -6.65
C LYS A 296 -16.84 -6.48 -6.27
N GLY A 297 -16.72 -6.83 -4.99
CA GLY A 297 -15.73 -7.78 -4.46
C GLY A 297 -15.03 -7.28 -3.19
N GLY A 298 -14.92 -5.97 -2.99
CA GLY A 298 -14.35 -5.41 -1.76
C GLY A 298 -15.19 -5.69 -0.51
N GLU A 299 -16.51 -5.82 -0.67
CA GLU A 299 -17.43 -6.22 0.40
C GLU A 299 -17.33 -7.71 0.77
N GLU A 300 -16.74 -8.52 -0.11
CA GLU A 300 -16.55 -9.97 0.09
C GLU A 300 -15.21 -10.27 0.80
N LEU A 301 -14.34 -9.28 0.95
CA LEU A 301 -13.05 -9.41 1.61
C LEU A 301 -13.22 -9.68 3.12
N ARG A 302 -12.32 -10.50 3.67
CA ARG A 302 -12.42 -11.05 5.03
C ARG A 302 -11.89 -10.14 6.12
N GLY A 303 -11.45 -8.92 5.77
CA GLY A 303 -10.82 -8.00 6.71
C GLY A 303 -9.41 -8.43 7.16
N LYS A 304 -8.86 -7.77 8.17
CA LYS A 304 -7.52 -8.04 8.72
C LYS A 304 -6.41 -8.09 7.66
N GLY A 305 -6.44 -7.15 6.71
CA GLY A 305 -5.43 -6.99 5.66
C GLY A 305 -5.72 -7.77 4.38
N ASP A 306 -6.86 -8.45 4.24
CA ASP A 306 -7.32 -9.00 2.97
C ASP A 306 -7.66 -7.86 2.02
N ALA A 307 -7.06 -7.79 0.84
CA ALA A 307 -7.09 -6.61 -0.01
C ALA A 307 -7.17 -6.95 -1.50
N LEU A 308 -7.95 -6.15 -2.23
CA LEU A 308 -7.88 -6.03 -3.69
C LEU A 308 -7.15 -4.73 -4.04
N VAL A 309 -6.09 -4.83 -4.81
CA VAL A 309 -5.25 -3.71 -5.23
C VAL A 309 -5.44 -3.47 -6.71
N LYS A 310 -5.93 -2.30 -7.07
CA LYS A 310 -6.04 -1.85 -8.45
C LYS A 310 -4.90 -0.88 -8.74
N LEU A 311 -4.02 -1.22 -9.66
CA LEU A 311 -2.90 -0.38 -10.07
C LEU A 311 -3.30 0.62 -11.16
N ALA A 312 -2.48 1.65 -11.38
CA ALA A 312 -2.72 2.69 -12.38
C ALA A 312 -2.75 2.16 -13.82
N ASN A 313 -2.08 1.03 -14.10
CA ASN A 313 -2.09 0.36 -15.40
C ASN A 313 -3.33 -0.54 -15.62
N GLY A 314 -4.23 -0.62 -14.64
CA GLY A 314 -5.43 -1.46 -14.68
C GLY A 314 -5.22 -2.90 -14.19
N GLU A 315 -4.00 -3.29 -13.80
CA GLU A 315 -3.74 -4.58 -13.16
C GLU A 315 -4.46 -4.63 -11.81
N GLU A 316 -5.11 -5.74 -11.52
CA GLU A 316 -5.74 -6.02 -10.22
C GLU A 316 -5.04 -7.20 -9.55
N ILE A 317 -4.70 -7.01 -8.27
CA ILE A 317 -3.97 -7.99 -7.46
C ILE A 317 -4.79 -8.27 -6.20
N HIS A 318 -5.09 -9.54 -5.92
CA HIS A 318 -5.56 -9.94 -4.59
C HIS A 318 -4.34 -10.25 -3.72
N ALA A 319 -4.28 -9.64 -2.54
CA ALA A 319 -3.13 -9.78 -1.66
C ALA A 319 -3.51 -9.75 -0.18
N GLN A 320 -2.70 -10.37 0.65
CA GLN A 320 -2.70 -10.18 2.10
C GLN A 320 -1.75 -9.03 2.43
N ALA A 321 -2.27 -7.87 2.80
CA ALA A 321 -1.50 -6.71 3.20
C ALA A 321 -0.66 -6.98 4.45
N PRO A 322 0.56 -6.41 4.55
CA PRO A 322 1.42 -6.59 5.69
C PRO A 322 0.94 -5.77 6.90
N TYR A 323 1.40 -6.18 8.10
CA TYR A 323 1.18 -5.46 9.34
C TYR A 323 2.48 -5.30 10.13
N LEU A 324 2.46 -4.37 11.08
CA LEU A 324 3.46 -4.21 12.14
C LEU A 324 2.80 -4.33 13.51
N THR A 325 3.49 -4.92 14.46
CA THR A 325 3.12 -4.90 15.88
C THR A 325 3.59 -3.59 16.52
N ALA A 326 3.14 -3.32 17.74
CA ALA A 326 3.62 -2.19 18.52
C ALA A 326 5.14 -2.25 18.76
N ASP A 327 5.65 -3.44 19.09
CA ASP A 327 7.08 -3.69 19.32
C ASP A 327 7.90 -3.53 18.04
N ASP A 328 7.35 -3.95 16.88
CA ASP A 328 7.98 -3.73 15.58
C ASP A 328 8.13 -2.22 15.28
N ILE A 329 7.13 -1.40 15.65
CA ILE A 329 7.16 0.06 15.45
C ILE A 329 8.24 0.68 16.33
N GLU A 330 8.26 0.38 17.63
CA GLU A 330 9.26 0.88 18.58
C GLU A 330 10.68 0.55 18.10
N TYR A 331 10.90 -0.67 17.65
CA TYR A 331 12.19 -1.09 17.12
C TYR A 331 12.60 -0.36 15.82
N ILE A 332 11.64 -0.10 14.92
CA ILE A 332 11.88 0.70 13.70
C ILE A 332 12.32 2.11 14.09
N GLU A 333 11.68 2.72 15.08
CA GLU A 333 11.98 4.07 15.56
C GLU A 333 13.39 4.20 16.13
N GLU A 334 13.87 3.16 16.83
CA GLU A 334 15.23 3.12 17.34
C GLU A 334 16.29 2.99 16.24
N LEU A 335 15.96 2.26 15.17
CA LEU A 335 16.91 1.93 14.09
C LEU A 335 16.90 2.91 12.94
N CYS A 336 15.78 3.62 12.71
CA CYS A 336 15.64 4.48 11.54
C CYS A 336 16.51 5.73 11.67
N PRO A 337 17.23 6.09 10.58
CA PRO A 337 17.94 7.35 10.54
C PRO A 337 16.97 8.52 10.59
N PRO A 338 17.43 9.68 11.05
CA PRO A 338 16.62 10.88 11.03
C PRO A 338 16.07 11.19 9.65
N HIS A 339 14.75 11.37 9.56
CA HIS A 339 14.07 11.82 8.35
C HIS A 339 14.02 13.34 8.29
N PRO A 340 14.02 13.96 7.10
CA PRO A 340 13.89 15.40 6.97
C PRO A 340 12.57 15.89 7.53
N LYS A 341 12.61 17.02 8.29
CA LYS A 341 11.40 17.65 8.86
C LYS A 341 10.79 18.61 7.87
N PHE A 342 9.48 18.57 7.75
CA PHE A 342 8.70 19.55 7.01
C PHE A 342 8.13 20.61 7.96
N ARG A 343 8.27 21.90 7.63
CA ARG A 343 7.73 23.03 8.42
C ARG A 343 6.43 23.56 7.81
N GLU A 344 5.53 24.06 8.67
CA GLU A 344 4.20 24.53 8.31
C GLU A 344 4.20 25.66 7.25
N ASN A 345 5.22 26.51 7.28
CA ASN A 345 5.36 27.65 6.36
C ASN A 345 6.08 27.32 5.03
N GLY A 346 6.47 26.09 4.81
CA GLY A 346 7.15 25.67 3.57
C GLY A 346 8.60 26.13 3.49
N GLU A 347 9.17 26.68 4.59
CA GLU A 347 10.58 27.06 4.64
C GLU A 347 11.44 25.85 4.99
N GLU A 348 12.50 25.72 4.24
CA GLU A 348 13.61 24.76 4.29
C GLU A 348 13.42 23.41 5.02
N TRP A 349 13.58 22.36 4.23
CA TRP A 349 13.92 21.04 4.73
C TRP A 349 15.29 21.08 5.41
N ASP A 350 15.36 20.77 6.70
CA ASP A 350 16.59 20.30 7.28
C ASP A 350 16.94 18.96 6.62
N THR A 351 17.73 18.99 5.56
CA THR A 351 18.28 17.78 4.97
C THR A 351 19.30 17.20 5.94
N PRO A 352 19.01 16.11 6.64
CA PRO A 352 20.03 15.44 7.43
C PRO A 352 21.13 14.96 6.49
N LYS A 353 22.40 15.09 6.89
CA LYS A 353 23.51 14.47 6.17
C LYS A 353 23.17 13.00 5.95
N LYS A 354 23.35 12.51 4.72
CA LYS A 354 23.07 11.10 4.34
C LYS A 354 23.56 10.15 5.44
N PRO A 355 22.68 9.40 6.12
CA PRO A 355 23.14 8.44 7.10
C PRO A 355 23.91 7.35 6.36
N LYS A 356 25.04 6.91 6.93
CA LYS A 356 25.74 5.72 6.45
C LYS A 356 24.81 4.52 6.70
N ARG A 357 24.13 4.04 5.63
CA ARG A 357 23.12 2.97 5.69
C ARG A 357 23.70 1.55 5.91
N ARG A 358 25.02 1.43 6.12
CA ARG A 358 25.68 0.15 6.33
C ARG A 358 25.19 -0.47 7.65
N GLY A 359 24.68 -1.69 7.56
CA GLY A 359 24.27 -2.50 8.72
C GLY A 359 22.81 -2.37 9.17
N LEU A 360 22.06 -1.31 8.82
CA LEU A 360 20.65 -1.16 9.25
C LEU A 360 19.80 -2.37 8.84
N TRP A 361 19.92 -2.80 7.60
CA TRP A 361 19.17 -3.93 7.11
C TRP A 361 19.54 -5.26 7.77
N GLN A 362 20.82 -5.50 8.04
CA GLN A 362 21.25 -6.71 8.74
C GLN A 362 20.69 -6.73 10.16
N ARG A 363 20.70 -5.59 10.87
CA ARG A 363 20.10 -5.43 12.20
C ARG A 363 18.61 -5.65 12.18
N VAL A 364 17.88 -5.04 11.22
CA VAL A 364 16.46 -5.24 11.00
C VAL A 364 16.17 -6.73 10.72
N LYS A 365 16.91 -7.35 9.80
CA LYS A 365 16.74 -8.77 9.45
C LYS A 365 17.02 -9.70 10.66
N ALA A 366 18.08 -9.45 11.42
CA ALA A 366 18.46 -10.27 12.58
C ALA A 366 17.37 -10.21 13.67
N PHE A 367 16.88 -9.02 13.99
CA PHE A 367 15.81 -8.85 14.97
C PHE A 367 14.56 -9.65 14.60
N PHE A 368 14.12 -9.57 13.34
CA PHE A 368 12.88 -10.19 12.90
C PHE A 368 12.98 -11.68 12.57
N LEU A 369 14.18 -12.18 12.30
CA LEU A 369 14.44 -13.62 12.13
C LEU A 369 14.83 -14.30 13.44
N GLY A 370 14.97 -13.54 14.54
CA GLY A 370 15.41 -14.07 15.84
C GLY A 370 16.87 -14.57 15.83
N THR A 371 17.69 -14.07 14.89
CA THR A 371 19.11 -14.40 14.80
C THR A 371 19.94 -13.31 15.47
N SER A 372 20.85 -13.68 16.39
CA SER A 372 21.84 -12.75 16.95
C SER A 372 22.84 -12.32 15.87
N ILE A 373 23.12 -11.02 15.80
CA ILE A 373 24.21 -10.48 14.98
C ILE A 373 25.51 -10.83 15.71
N THR A 374 26.39 -11.58 15.07
CA THR A 374 27.76 -11.79 15.58
C THR A 374 28.65 -10.63 15.13
N THR A 375 29.67 -10.33 15.93
CA THR A 375 30.68 -9.29 15.62
C THR A 375 31.39 -9.52 14.29
N ASP A 376 31.44 -10.74 13.80
CA ASP A 376 32.05 -11.11 12.52
C ASP A 376 31.18 -10.66 11.32
N ASP A 377 29.85 -10.54 11.47
CA ASP A 377 28.97 -9.98 10.43
C ASP A 377 29.16 -8.48 10.23
N MET A 378 29.91 -7.81 11.09
CA MET A 378 30.19 -6.37 11.03
C MET A 378 31.50 -6.00 10.32
N ILE A 379 32.40 -6.97 10.08
CA ILE A 379 33.79 -6.69 9.66
C ILE A 379 33.98 -6.75 8.13
N ASP A 380 33.14 -7.45 7.37
CA ASP A 380 33.40 -7.78 5.95
C ASP A 380 32.95 -6.73 4.92
N TYR A 381 32.51 -5.52 5.32
CA TYR A 381 32.03 -4.50 4.37
C TYR A 381 32.73 -3.14 4.47
N ASP A 382 33.82 -3.02 5.23
CA ASP A 382 34.58 -1.77 5.31
C ASP A 382 35.70 -1.62 4.24
N MET A 383 35.82 -2.55 3.30
CA MET A 383 36.93 -2.60 2.35
C MET A 383 36.55 -2.49 0.87
N ILE A 384 35.43 -1.93 0.52
CA ILE A 384 35.15 -1.61 -0.89
C ILE A 384 34.54 -0.21 -0.99
N ASP A 385 35.23 0.64 -1.76
CA ASP A 385 34.91 2.01 -2.23
C ASP A 385 35.35 3.19 -1.35
N ASP A 386 36.65 3.40 -1.32
CA ASP A 386 37.27 4.73 -1.41
C ASP A 386 38.01 4.79 -2.74
N ASP A 387 37.30 5.03 -3.83
CA ASP A 387 37.83 5.60 -5.09
C ASP A 387 36.60 6.01 -5.91
N ASP A 388 36.29 7.30 -5.87
CA ASP A 388 35.99 8.17 -6.98
C ASP A 388 35.61 9.56 -6.43
N GLU A 389 36.54 10.50 -6.70
CA GLU A 389 36.39 11.96 -6.60
C GLU A 389 35.32 12.52 -7.57
#